data_82323d088949ba12a0df85dfea79c192
#
_entry.id   82323d088949ba12a0df85dfea79c192
#
_cell.length_a   1.000
_cell.length_b   1.000
_cell.length_c   1.000
_cell.angle_alpha   90.00
_cell.angle_beta   90.00
_cell.angle_gamma   90.00
#
_symmetry.space_group_name_H-M   'P 1'
#
loop_
_entity.id
_entity.type
_entity.pdbx_description
1 polymer ?
#
loop_
_entity_poly.entity_id
_entity_poly.type
_entity_poly.pdbx_seq_one_letter_code
_entity_poly.pdbx_strand_id
1 'polypeptide(L)'
;SDGSCFPGQLNFRKAFQNTLESLQEIYAALPDNWKVFVEYKAFEPNFYSMTVGDWGQSLLYANKLGPEAYTLVDLGHHLPNANIEQIVSLLLMEGKLAGFHFNDSKYGDDDLTVGSVKPYQLFLIFNELVEGMDARGMNHAKDLGWMIDASHNVKDPLEDLLQSVE
;
A
#
# COMPACT_ATOMS: atom_id res chain seq x y z
N SER A 1 -8.91 -10.76 -1.93
CA SER A 1 -8.20 -12.03 -2.10
C SER A 1 -9.15 -13.11 -2.58
N ASP A 2 -8.62 -14.06 -3.32
CA ASP A 2 -9.37 -15.17 -3.86
C ASP A 2 -8.80 -16.53 -3.41
N GLY A 3 -8.02 -16.51 -2.37
CA GLY A 3 -7.13 -17.56 -1.88
C GLY A 3 -7.73 -18.93 -1.57
N SER A 4 -8.95 -19.20 -2.00
CA SER A 4 -9.62 -20.48 -1.83
C SER A 4 -9.17 -21.56 -2.83
N CYS A 5 -8.39 -21.21 -3.85
CA CYS A 5 -7.93 -22.15 -4.86
C CYS A 5 -6.56 -22.73 -4.53
N PHE A 6 -6.42 -24.05 -4.69
CA PHE A 6 -5.11 -24.70 -4.63
C PHE A 6 -4.20 -24.28 -5.79
N PRO A 7 -2.86 -24.37 -5.64
CA PRO A 7 -1.92 -24.13 -6.73
C PRO A 7 -2.31 -24.89 -8.00
N GLY A 8 -2.30 -24.19 -9.14
CA GLY A 8 -2.70 -24.75 -10.44
C GLY A 8 -4.20 -24.75 -10.72
N GLN A 9 -5.04 -24.38 -9.77
CA GLN A 9 -6.50 -24.27 -9.99
C GLN A 9 -6.94 -22.83 -10.31
N LEU A 10 -6.15 -21.83 -9.92
CA LEU A 10 -6.45 -20.44 -10.19
C LEU A 10 -6.04 -20.06 -11.62
N ASN A 11 -6.96 -19.46 -12.35
CA ASN A 11 -6.66 -18.80 -13.62
C ASN A 11 -6.28 -17.35 -13.36
N PHE A 12 -4.99 -17.07 -13.22
CA PHE A 12 -4.46 -15.74 -12.90
C PHE A 12 -4.89 -14.66 -13.90
N ARG A 13 -4.94 -14.98 -15.20
CA ARG A 13 -5.40 -14.02 -16.20
C ARG A 13 -6.86 -13.63 -15.97
N LYS A 14 -7.71 -14.61 -15.68
CA LYS A 14 -9.13 -14.35 -15.41
C LYS A 14 -9.31 -13.58 -14.11
N ALA A 15 -8.59 -13.92 -13.06
CA ALA A 15 -8.59 -13.20 -11.78
C ALA A 15 -8.18 -11.74 -11.98
N PHE A 16 -7.10 -11.50 -12.72
CA PHE A 16 -6.67 -10.14 -13.06
C PHE A 16 -7.73 -9.37 -13.85
N GLN A 17 -8.32 -9.98 -14.86
CA GLN A 17 -9.36 -9.34 -15.68
C GLN A 17 -10.60 -8.99 -14.85
N ASN A 18 -11.12 -9.93 -14.04
CA ASN A 18 -12.28 -9.69 -13.20
C ASN A 18 -12.04 -8.54 -12.21
N THR A 19 -10.85 -8.51 -11.58
CA THR A 19 -10.47 -7.44 -10.67
C THR A 19 -10.38 -6.10 -11.41
N LEU A 20 -9.77 -6.07 -12.58
CA LEU A 20 -9.68 -4.86 -13.39
C LEU A 20 -11.06 -4.34 -13.80
N GLU A 21 -11.95 -5.21 -14.25
CA GLU A 21 -13.32 -4.85 -14.63
C GLU A 21 -14.08 -4.25 -13.43
N SER A 22 -14.01 -4.89 -12.27
CA SER A 22 -14.64 -4.36 -11.04
C SER A 22 -14.05 -3.00 -10.63
N LEU A 23 -12.74 -2.83 -10.70
CA LEU A 23 -12.10 -1.55 -10.41
C LEU A 23 -12.45 -0.48 -11.44
N GLN A 24 -12.64 -0.83 -12.71
CA GLN A 24 -13.08 0.10 -13.76
C GLN A 24 -14.50 0.58 -13.52
N GLU A 25 -15.41 -0.29 -13.06
CA GLU A 25 -16.77 0.11 -12.68
C GLU A 25 -16.75 1.11 -11.50
N ILE A 26 -15.93 0.84 -10.48
CA ILE A 26 -15.74 1.74 -9.35
C ILE A 26 -15.16 3.08 -9.83
N TYR A 27 -14.10 3.03 -10.63
CA TYR A 27 -13.41 4.22 -11.15
C TYR A 27 -14.37 5.10 -12.00
N ALA A 28 -15.19 4.48 -12.82
CA ALA A 28 -16.17 5.20 -13.64
C ALA A 28 -17.30 5.86 -12.82
N ALA A 29 -17.54 5.38 -11.61
CA ALA A 29 -18.56 5.91 -10.69
C ALA A 29 -17.99 6.91 -9.66
N LEU A 30 -16.68 7.22 -9.72
CA LEU A 30 -16.08 8.15 -8.78
C LEU A 30 -16.70 9.54 -8.89
N PRO A 31 -17.01 10.18 -7.76
CA PRO A 31 -17.33 11.61 -7.74
C PRO A 31 -16.13 12.44 -8.20
N ASP A 32 -16.41 13.65 -8.68
CA ASP A 32 -15.37 14.61 -9.03
C ASP A 32 -14.42 14.86 -7.85
N ASN A 33 -13.14 14.93 -8.14
CA ASN A 33 -12.06 15.12 -7.17
C ASN A 33 -11.77 13.95 -6.21
N TRP A 34 -12.37 12.79 -6.43
CA TRP A 34 -12.04 11.58 -5.69
C TRP A 34 -10.93 10.80 -6.41
N LYS A 35 -10.19 10.01 -5.63
CA LYS A 35 -9.11 9.15 -6.11
C LYS A 35 -9.35 7.70 -5.69
N VAL A 36 -8.88 6.76 -6.51
CA VAL A 36 -8.82 5.34 -6.14
C VAL A 36 -7.42 4.99 -5.70
N PHE A 37 -7.30 4.41 -4.54
CA PHE A 37 -6.06 3.84 -4.04
C PHE A 37 -6.13 2.33 -4.12
N VAL A 38 -5.22 1.73 -4.88
CA VAL A 38 -5.12 0.28 -5.00
C VAL A 38 -4.07 -0.19 -4.02
N GLU A 39 -4.53 -0.82 -2.96
CA GLU A 39 -3.67 -1.44 -1.96
C GLU A 39 -3.26 -2.84 -2.40
N TYR A 40 -2.09 -3.28 -1.98
CA TYR A 40 -1.57 -4.62 -2.22
C TYR A 40 -1.16 -5.29 -0.93
N LYS A 41 -1.18 -6.62 -0.93
CA LYS A 41 -0.77 -7.42 0.22
C LYS A 41 -0.14 -8.72 -0.27
N ALA A 42 1.09 -8.97 0.15
CA ALA A 42 1.84 -10.13 -0.35
C ALA A 42 1.31 -11.47 0.20
N PHE A 43 0.74 -11.45 1.38
CA PHE A 43 0.35 -12.64 2.11
C PHE A 43 -0.87 -12.40 3.01
N GLU A 44 -1.77 -13.36 3.03
CA GLU A 44 -2.89 -13.43 3.96
C GLU A 44 -3.01 -14.86 4.48
N PRO A 45 -3.12 -15.09 5.80
CA PRO A 45 -3.34 -16.43 6.34
C PRO A 45 -4.55 -17.12 5.71
N ASN A 46 -4.41 -18.41 5.44
CA ASN A 46 -5.42 -19.26 4.78
C ASN A 46 -5.70 -18.99 3.31
N PHE A 47 -4.92 -18.13 2.66
CA PHE A 47 -5.02 -17.90 1.22
C PHE A 47 -3.75 -18.37 0.49
N TYR A 48 -3.93 -19.00 -0.66
CA TYR A 48 -2.82 -19.45 -1.49
C TYR A 48 -2.24 -18.34 -2.36
N SER A 49 -3.06 -17.37 -2.71
CA SER A 49 -2.63 -16.23 -3.49
C SER A 49 -3.46 -15.00 -3.17
N MET A 50 -2.85 -13.84 -3.31
CA MET A 50 -3.52 -12.55 -3.24
C MET A 50 -3.81 -12.06 -4.66
N THR A 51 -4.97 -11.44 -4.87
CA THR A 51 -5.36 -10.89 -6.17
C THR A 51 -4.47 -9.71 -6.56
N VAL A 52 -4.07 -8.90 -5.57
CA VAL A 52 -3.08 -7.83 -5.72
C VAL A 52 -1.96 -8.12 -4.73
N GLY A 53 -0.98 -8.91 -5.17
CA GLY A 53 0.04 -9.48 -4.28
C GLY A 53 1.27 -8.61 -4.05
N ASP A 54 1.50 -7.61 -4.90
CA ASP A 54 2.66 -6.74 -4.82
C ASP A 54 2.39 -5.36 -5.41
N TRP A 55 3.30 -4.42 -5.13
CA TRP A 55 3.22 -3.05 -5.61
C TRP A 55 3.22 -2.92 -7.15
N GLY A 56 3.91 -3.82 -7.87
CA GLY A 56 3.93 -3.81 -9.32
C GLY A 56 2.58 -4.16 -9.92
N GLN A 57 1.85 -5.11 -9.33
CA GLN A 57 0.47 -5.42 -9.72
C GLN A 57 -0.46 -4.24 -9.41
N SER A 58 -0.33 -3.62 -8.24
CA SER A 58 -1.09 -2.42 -7.88
C SER A 58 -0.84 -1.28 -8.88
N LEU A 59 0.41 -1.00 -9.20
CA LEU A 59 0.79 -0.01 -10.19
C LEU A 59 0.21 -0.34 -11.59
N LEU A 60 0.20 -1.61 -11.96
CA LEU A 60 -0.38 -2.05 -13.24
C LEU A 60 -1.89 -1.78 -13.30
N TYR A 61 -2.63 -2.03 -12.21
CA TYR A 61 -4.04 -1.65 -12.11
C TYR A 61 -4.23 -0.14 -12.15
N ALA A 62 -3.47 0.60 -11.35
CA ALA A 62 -3.56 2.07 -11.29
C ALA A 62 -3.33 2.72 -12.67
N ASN A 63 -2.35 2.21 -13.43
CA ASN A 63 -2.07 2.68 -14.79
C ASN A 63 -3.18 2.34 -15.79
N LYS A 64 -3.84 1.19 -15.63
CA LYS A 64 -4.96 0.79 -16.49
C LYS A 64 -6.28 1.50 -16.17
N LEU A 65 -6.46 1.97 -14.96
CA LEU A 65 -7.65 2.69 -14.53
C LEU A 65 -7.64 4.14 -15.04
N GLY A 66 -6.55 4.86 -14.82
CA GLY A 66 -6.46 6.25 -15.27
C GLY A 66 -5.68 7.18 -14.34
N PRO A 67 -5.75 8.49 -14.56
CA PRO A 67 -4.93 9.48 -13.84
C PRO A 67 -5.25 9.57 -12.33
N GLU A 68 -6.50 9.36 -11.93
CA GLU A 68 -6.93 9.45 -10.53
C GLU A 68 -6.86 8.12 -9.76
N ALA A 69 -6.11 7.14 -10.30
CA ALA A 69 -5.84 5.88 -9.62
C ALA A 69 -4.36 5.77 -9.25
N TYR A 70 -4.09 5.34 -8.03
CA TYR A 70 -2.77 5.33 -7.41
C TYR A 70 -2.53 4.03 -6.64
N THR A 71 -1.28 3.75 -6.32
CA THR A 71 -0.84 2.64 -5.47
C THR A 71 -0.72 3.11 -4.04
N LEU A 72 -1.38 2.44 -3.11
CA LEU A 72 -1.24 2.66 -1.67
C LEU A 72 -0.17 1.72 -1.10
N VAL A 73 0.72 2.27 -0.29
CA VAL A 73 1.80 1.52 0.37
C VAL A 73 1.43 1.32 1.84
N ASP A 74 1.10 0.08 2.19
CA ASP A 74 1.02 -0.34 3.59
C ASP A 74 2.37 -0.90 4.03
N LEU A 75 2.91 -0.42 5.15
CA LEU A 75 4.27 -0.80 5.59
C LEU A 75 4.34 -2.25 6.08
N GLY A 76 3.23 -2.79 6.60
CA GLY A 76 3.13 -4.18 7.06
C GLY A 76 2.90 -5.20 5.94
N HIS A 77 2.51 -4.77 4.75
CA HIS A 77 2.15 -5.65 3.64
C HIS A 77 3.32 -6.13 2.79
N HIS A 78 4.52 -6.16 3.35
CA HIS A 78 5.74 -6.53 2.65
C HIS A 78 6.40 -7.77 3.23
N LEU A 79 7.07 -8.51 2.35
CA LEU A 79 7.97 -9.57 2.81
C LEU A 79 9.15 -8.97 3.60
N PRO A 80 9.73 -9.70 4.56
CA PRO A 80 10.74 -9.15 5.47
C PRO A 80 11.98 -8.53 4.82
N ASN A 81 12.29 -8.90 3.57
CA ASN A 81 13.42 -8.41 2.80
C ASN A 81 13.04 -7.44 1.69
N ALA A 82 11.80 -6.95 1.67
CA ALA A 82 11.39 -5.95 0.68
C ALA A 82 12.06 -4.60 0.96
N ASN A 83 12.57 -3.99 -0.09
CA ASN A 83 13.11 -2.64 -0.06
C ASN A 83 11.98 -1.63 -0.30
N ILE A 84 11.32 -1.20 0.78
CA ILE A 84 10.13 -0.34 0.69
C ILE A 84 10.52 1.06 0.22
N GLU A 85 11.65 1.61 0.65
CA GLU A 85 12.13 2.91 0.21
C GLU A 85 12.34 2.96 -1.31
N GLN A 86 12.83 1.87 -1.92
CA GLN A 86 12.93 1.78 -3.38
C GLN A 86 11.56 1.76 -4.05
N ILE A 87 10.59 1.04 -3.48
CA ILE A 87 9.20 1.01 -3.97
C ILE A 87 8.62 2.43 -3.96
N VAL A 88 8.80 3.15 -2.86
CA VAL A 88 8.35 4.54 -2.69
C VAL A 88 8.98 5.45 -3.75
N SER A 89 10.29 5.36 -3.93
CA SER A 89 11.02 6.13 -4.94
C SER A 89 10.46 5.90 -6.36
N LEU A 90 10.25 4.64 -6.73
CA LEU A 90 9.72 4.28 -8.05
C LEU A 90 8.27 4.76 -8.24
N LEU A 91 7.41 4.60 -7.24
CA LEU A 91 6.03 5.08 -7.30
C LEU A 91 5.94 6.61 -7.39
N LEU A 92 6.86 7.32 -6.73
CA LEU A 92 6.99 8.77 -6.89
C LEU A 92 7.42 9.15 -8.30
N MET A 93 8.42 8.47 -8.87
CA MET A 93 8.87 8.70 -10.25
C MET A 93 7.73 8.53 -11.25
N GLU A 94 6.94 7.49 -11.10
CA GLU A 94 5.77 7.22 -11.96
C GLU A 94 4.57 8.17 -11.69
N GLY A 95 4.60 8.95 -10.61
CA GLY A 95 3.48 9.79 -10.20
C GLY A 95 2.26 8.99 -9.77
N LYS A 96 2.50 7.82 -9.17
CA LYS A 96 1.46 6.85 -8.80
C LYS A 96 1.48 6.47 -7.32
N LEU A 97 2.23 7.16 -6.48
CA LEU A 97 2.14 7.00 -5.04
C LEU A 97 0.88 7.68 -4.51
N ALA A 98 -0.01 6.91 -3.89
CA ALA A 98 -1.22 7.41 -3.24
C ALA A 98 -0.93 8.02 -1.86
N GLY A 99 -0.07 7.36 -1.12
CA GLY A 99 0.21 7.60 0.29
C GLY A 99 0.49 6.30 1.01
N PHE A 100 0.26 6.30 2.31
CA PHE A 100 0.65 5.21 3.19
C PHE A 100 -0.46 4.81 4.15
N HIS A 101 -0.49 3.53 4.47
CA HIS A 101 -0.91 3.00 5.75
C HIS A 101 0.35 2.82 6.61
N PHE A 102 0.49 3.68 7.61
CA PHE A 102 1.60 3.62 8.55
C PHE A 102 1.29 2.66 9.68
N ASN A 103 2.14 1.69 9.82
CA ASN A 103 2.19 0.70 10.89
C ASN A 103 3.62 0.19 11.02
N ASP A 104 3.82 -0.86 11.79
CA ASP A 104 5.03 -1.64 11.80
C ASP A 104 4.68 -3.13 11.87
N SER A 105 5.58 -3.96 11.43
CA SER A 105 5.38 -5.40 11.46
C SER A 105 6.69 -6.16 11.62
N LYS A 106 6.60 -7.32 12.24
CA LYS A 106 7.72 -8.24 12.39
C LYS A 106 7.56 -9.47 11.50
N TYR A 107 6.37 -10.02 11.46
CA TYR A 107 6.11 -11.31 10.80
C TYR A 107 5.24 -11.20 9.56
N GLY A 108 4.35 -10.27 9.52
CA GLY A 108 3.40 -10.08 8.44
C GLY A 108 2.60 -8.81 8.67
N ASP A 109 1.30 -8.90 8.59
CA ASP A 109 0.36 -7.82 8.83
C ASP A 109 0.05 -7.70 10.32
N ASP A 110 1.03 -7.26 11.08
CA ASP A 110 0.94 -7.22 12.55
C ASP A 110 0.29 -5.94 13.07
N ASP A 111 0.21 -4.89 12.27
CA ASP A 111 -0.36 -3.57 12.59
C ASP A 111 0.19 -2.96 13.89
N LEU A 112 1.50 -3.10 14.10
CA LEU A 112 2.15 -2.58 15.30
C LEU A 112 2.29 -1.06 15.24
N THR A 113 2.54 -0.46 16.41
CA THR A 113 2.84 0.97 16.54
C THR A 113 3.94 1.39 15.55
N VAL A 114 3.72 2.47 14.83
CA VAL A 114 4.64 2.97 13.79
C VAL A 114 6.06 3.14 14.34
N GLY A 115 7.03 2.61 13.62
CA GLY A 115 8.46 2.73 13.98
C GLY A 115 8.90 1.94 15.20
N SER A 116 8.04 1.10 15.80
CA SER A 116 8.34 0.37 17.03
C SER A 116 9.37 -0.75 16.85
N VAL A 117 9.42 -1.35 15.66
CA VAL A 117 10.30 -2.49 15.35
C VAL A 117 11.37 -2.12 14.32
N LYS A 118 11.01 -1.32 13.33
CA LYS A 118 11.89 -0.96 12.19
C LYS A 118 12.04 0.57 12.02
N PRO A 119 12.49 1.31 13.03
CA PRO A 119 12.60 2.77 12.92
C PRO A 119 13.57 3.22 11.82
N TYR A 120 14.61 2.44 11.55
CA TYR A 120 15.56 2.76 10.48
C TYR A 120 14.94 2.62 9.08
N GLN A 121 14.08 1.63 8.87
CA GLN A 121 13.33 1.49 7.62
C GLN A 121 12.38 2.69 7.42
N LEU A 122 11.70 3.12 8.47
CA LEU A 122 10.85 4.31 8.43
C LEU A 122 11.67 5.56 8.04
N PHE A 123 12.85 5.74 8.63
CA PHE A 123 13.77 6.82 8.24
C PHE A 123 14.13 6.77 6.76
N LEU A 124 14.48 5.60 6.21
CA LEU A 124 14.82 5.46 4.79
C LEU A 124 13.65 5.80 3.87
N ILE A 125 12.43 5.41 4.25
CA ILE A 125 11.21 5.75 3.51
C ILE A 125 11.01 7.27 3.48
N PHE A 126 11.14 7.94 4.62
CA PHE A 126 11.01 9.40 4.68
C PHE A 126 12.11 10.13 3.90
N ASN A 127 13.34 9.58 3.88
CA ASN A 127 14.41 10.13 3.06
C ASN A 127 14.04 10.12 1.57
N GLU A 128 13.57 8.98 1.05
CA GLU A 128 13.13 8.87 -0.36
C GLU A 128 11.91 9.75 -0.66
N LEU A 129 11.01 9.90 0.31
CA LEU A 129 9.87 10.81 0.18
C LEU A 129 10.32 12.26 -0.02
N VAL A 130 11.21 12.75 0.84
CA VAL A 130 11.70 14.14 0.76
C VAL A 130 12.44 14.38 -0.56
N GLU A 131 13.37 13.51 -0.92
CA GLU A 131 14.12 13.64 -2.17
C GLU A 131 13.21 13.53 -3.42
N GLY A 132 12.31 12.58 -3.44
CA GLY A 132 11.40 12.35 -4.57
C GLY A 132 10.35 13.45 -4.72
N MET A 133 9.84 13.98 -3.63
CA MET A 133 8.89 15.10 -3.65
C MET A 133 9.56 16.38 -4.15
N ASP A 134 10.77 16.70 -3.68
CA ASP A 134 11.53 17.86 -4.12
C ASP A 134 11.85 17.75 -5.61
N ALA A 135 12.29 16.59 -6.08
CA ALA A 135 12.59 16.35 -7.50
C ALA A 135 11.37 16.53 -8.42
N ARG A 136 10.17 16.31 -7.93
CA ARG A 136 8.91 16.49 -8.67
C ARG A 136 8.24 17.84 -8.47
N GLY A 137 8.74 18.68 -7.58
CA GLY A 137 8.08 19.92 -7.19
C GLY A 137 6.72 19.72 -6.52
N MET A 138 6.51 18.58 -5.86
CA MET A 138 5.27 18.30 -5.12
C MET A 138 5.17 19.17 -3.87
N ASN A 139 3.95 19.53 -3.50
CA ASN A 139 3.69 20.34 -2.32
C ASN A 139 3.55 19.47 -1.06
N HIS A 140 4.56 18.66 -0.81
CA HIS A 140 4.70 17.85 0.41
C HIS A 140 3.43 17.06 0.82
N ALA A 141 3.13 17.10 2.11
CA ALA A 141 2.08 16.31 2.73
C ALA A 141 0.66 16.46 2.16
N LYS A 142 0.38 17.48 1.38
CA LYS A 142 -0.97 17.71 0.83
C LYS A 142 -1.32 16.82 -0.35
N ASP A 143 -0.31 16.28 -1.00
CA ASP A 143 -0.49 15.50 -2.23
C ASP A 143 -0.62 13.99 -1.94
N LEU A 144 -0.28 13.56 -0.74
CA LEU A 144 -0.31 12.16 -0.30
C LEU A 144 -1.32 11.90 0.82
N GLY A 145 -1.85 10.69 0.85
CA GLY A 145 -2.64 10.19 1.97
C GLY A 145 -1.74 9.73 3.12
N TRP A 146 -1.95 10.29 4.30
CA TRP A 146 -1.23 9.94 5.52
C TRP A 146 -2.21 9.28 6.48
N MET A 147 -2.18 7.94 6.54
CA MET A 147 -3.12 7.17 7.33
C MET A 147 -2.36 6.28 8.30
N ILE A 148 -2.80 6.21 9.54
CA ILE A 148 -2.28 5.26 10.52
C ILE A 148 -3.22 4.06 10.50
N ASP A 149 -2.67 2.92 10.19
CA ASP A 149 -3.33 1.62 10.21
C ASP A 149 -2.60 0.70 11.20
N ALA A 150 -2.56 1.16 12.46
CA ALA A 150 -1.93 0.46 13.56
C ALA A 150 -2.97 0.12 14.61
N SER A 151 -3.14 -1.15 14.89
CA SER A 151 -4.02 -1.61 15.96
C SER A 151 -3.62 -2.99 16.45
N HIS A 152 -3.36 -3.11 17.75
CA HIS A 152 -3.12 -4.39 18.37
C HIS A 152 -3.78 -4.47 19.76
N ASN A 153 -4.07 -5.69 20.19
CA ASN A 153 -4.95 -5.97 21.34
C ASN A 153 -4.32 -5.79 22.73
N VAL A 154 -3.04 -5.41 22.80
CA VAL A 154 -2.29 -5.37 24.07
C VAL A 154 -2.05 -3.98 24.61
N LYS A 155 -2.61 -2.97 23.95
CA LYS A 155 -2.37 -1.57 24.25
C LYS A 155 -3.66 -0.76 24.16
N ASP A 156 -3.77 0.30 24.93
CA ASP A 156 -4.87 1.25 24.77
C ASP A 156 -4.81 1.88 23.38
N PRO A 157 -5.90 1.86 22.59
CA PRO A 157 -5.87 2.32 21.21
C PRO A 157 -5.56 3.81 21.08
N LEU A 158 -5.91 4.63 22.05
CA LEU A 158 -5.58 6.06 22.05
C LEU A 158 -4.08 6.29 22.30
N GLU A 159 -3.51 5.54 23.25
CA GLU A 159 -2.06 5.57 23.49
C GLU A 159 -1.27 5.10 22.29
N ASP A 160 -1.74 4.04 21.61
CA ASP A 160 -1.10 3.53 20.41
C ASP A 160 -1.11 4.53 19.27
N LEU A 161 -2.25 5.17 19.04
CA LEU A 161 -2.39 6.21 18.04
C LEU A 161 -1.47 7.41 18.32
N LEU A 162 -1.43 7.88 19.57
CA LEU A 162 -0.56 9.00 19.98
C LEU A 162 0.92 8.65 19.76
N GLN A 163 1.34 7.47 20.15
CA GLN A 163 2.73 7.00 19.95
C GLN A 163 3.09 6.77 18.49
N SER A 164 2.12 6.44 17.65
CA SER A 164 2.34 6.30 16.22
C SER A 164 2.49 7.65 15.51
N VAL A 165 1.95 8.73 16.08
CA VAL A 165 2.06 10.10 15.55
C VAL A 165 3.36 10.78 16.01
N GLU A 166 3.84 10.48 17.22
CA GLU A 166 5.08 11.02 17.80
C GLU A 166 6.36 10.46 17.12
#